data_c7088de19a5c0f713a97d10622587a46
#
_entry.id   c7088de19a5c0f713a97d10622587a46
#
_cell.length_a   1.000
_cell.length_b   1.000
_cell.length_c   1.000
_cell.angle_alpha   90.00
_cell.angle_beta   90.00
_cell.angle_gamma   90.00
#
_symmetry.space_group_name_H-M   'P 1'
#
loop_
_entity.id
_entity.type
_entity.pdbx_description
1 polymer ?
#
loop_
_entity_poly.entity_id
_entity_poly.type
_entity_poly.pdbx_seq_one_letter_code
_entity_poly.pdbx_strand_id
1 'polypeptide(L)'
;MSDRHLYRAKRTDNGEWVEGHLVTDEQNKDKCFIGYVFGTNDDGTPHDFDVVPVDSCTICQCTGYKGIWENDIFQYDNERYMIVFSDASLTWNADSIFSSEILELGEFCYSEIDVIGNVFDNPEMMEVGK
;
A
#
# COMPACT_ATOMS: atom_id res chain seq x y z
N MET A 1 -10.48 -4.78 -13.87
CA MET A 1 -10.26 -5.63 -12.67
C MET A 1 -9.55 -4.82 -11.60
N SER A 2 -9.97 -4.99 -10.36
CA SER A 2 -9.40 -4.23 -9.25
C SER A 2 -8.01 -4.77 -8.87
N ASP A 3 -7.11 -3.86 -8.50
CA ASP A 3 -5.75 -4.21 -8.06
C ASP A 3 -5.67 -4.48 -6.55
N ARG A 4 -6.80 -4.67 -5.88
CA ARG A 4 -6.86 -4.86 -4.42
C ARG A 4 -6.08 -6.08 -3.91
N HIS A 5 -5.79 -7.03 -4.80
CA HIS A 5 -5.01 -8.22 -4.45
C HIS A 5 -3.50 -7.97 -4.45
N LEU A 6 -3.07 -6.79 -4.91
CA LEU A 6 -1.65 -6.43 -4.95
C LEU A 6 -1.21 -5.81 -3.64
N TYR A 7 0.04 -6.06 -3.30
CA TYR A 7 0.72 -5.49 -2.14
C TYR A 7 2.03 -4.88 -2.57
N ARG A 8 2.53 -3.94 -1.79
CA ARG A 8 3.91 -3.47 -1.93
C ARG A 8 4.55 -3.42 -0.56
N ALA A 9 5.88 -3.54 -0.56
CA ALA A 9 6.67 -3.45 0.66
C ALA A 9 8.10 -3.10 0.30
N LYS A 10 8.89 -2.69 1.28
CA LYS A 10 10.30 -2.40 1.06
C LYS A 10 11.12 -3.67 1.17
N ARG A 11 12.02 -3.88 0.23
CA ARG A 11 12.95 -5.00 0.24
C ARG A 11 13.90 -4.87 1.43
N THR A 12 14.21 -6.00 2.06
CA THR A 12 15.14 -5.99 3.19
C THR A 12 16.58 -5.76 2.76
N ASP A 13 16.92 -6.05 1.48
CA ASP A 13 18.29 -5.96 0.99
C ASP A 13 18.70 -4.55 0.55
N ASN A 14 17.76 -3.74 0.01
CA ASN A 14 18.12 -2.43 -0.52
C ASN A 14 17.14 -1.31 -0.14
N GLY A 15 16.05 -1.65 0.55
CA GLY A 15 15.06 -0.66 0.96
C GLY A 15 14.18 -0.12 -0.15
N GLU A 16 14.26 -0.66 -1.35
CA GLU A 16 13.41 -0.22 -2.45
C GLU A 16 12.04 -0.88 -2.39
N TRP A 17 11.04 -0.17 -2.89
CA TRP A 17 9.69 -0.70 -2.98
C TRP A 17 9.59 -1.79 -4.06
N VAL A 18 8.86 -2.86 -3.76
CA VAL A 18 8.53 -3.91 -4.72
C VAL A 18 7.03 -4.20 -4.62
N GLU A 19 6.41 -4.45 -5.76
CA GLU A 19 4.97 -4.72 -5.87
C GLU A 19 4.74 -6.15 -6.35
N GLY A 20 3.69 -6.78 -5.83
CA GLY A 20 3.31 -8.12 -6.24
C GLY A 20 2.34 -8.74 -5.25
N HIS A 21 2.44 -10.06 -5.11
CA HIS A 21 1.58 -10.82 -4.22
C HIS A 21 2.28 -11.08 -2.90
N LEU A 22 1.53 -10.95 -1.82
CA LEU A 22 2.07 -11.18 -0.48
C LEU A 22 2.18 -12.68 -0.22
N VAL A 23 3.37 -13.11 0.19
CA VAL A 23 3.65 -14.49 0.56
C VAL A 23 4.23 -14.49 1.98
N THR A 24 3.71 -15.36 2.83
CA THR A 24 4.20 -15.48 4.19
C THR A 24 4.71 -16.89 4.46
N ASP A 25 5.68 -17.02 5.36
CA ASP A 25 6.17 -18.30 5.80
C ASP A 25 5.17 -18.92 6.78
N GLU A 26 4.66 -20.11 6.48
CA GLU A 26 3.66 -20.75 7.34
C GLU A 26 4.18 -21.04 8.75
N GLN A 27 5.47 -21.29 8.89
CA GLN A 27 6.08 -21.64 10.17
C GLN A 27 6.57 -20.42 10.93
N ASN A 28 6.84 -19.33 10.22
CA ASN A 28 7.28 -18.08 10.83
C ASN A 28 6.62 -16.91 10.13
N LYS A 29 5.47 -16.49 10.65
CA LYS A 29 4.64 -15.47 9.99
C LYS A 29 5.23 -14.06 10.03
N ASP A 30 6.32 -13.87 10.77
CA ASP A 30 7.06 -12.61 10.75
C ASP A 30 7.91 -12.46 9.49
N LYS A 31 8.13 -13.56 8.76
CA LYS A 31 8.89 -13.54 7.52
C LYS A 31 7.92 -13.40 6.35
N CYS A 32 8.04 -12.28 5.64
CA CYS A 32 7.15 -11.93 4.55
C CYS A 32 7.95 -11.70 3.27
N PHE A 33 7.30 -11.97 2.16
CA PHE A 33 7.91 -11.88 0.82
C PHE A 33 6.90 -11.28 -0.14
N ILE A 34 7.40 -10.64 -1.18
CA ILE A 34 6.58 -10.24 -2.32
C ILE A 34 6.99 -11.11 -3.50
N GLY A 35 6.00 -11.76 -4.11
CA GLY A 35 6.23 -12.63 -5.26
C GLY A 35 5.52 -12.11 -6.50
N TYR A 36 6.14 -12.33 -7.64
CA TYR A 36 5.54 -11.96 -8.93
C TYR A 36 6.01 -12.91 -10.02
N VAL A 37 5.14 -13.10 -11.01
CA VAL A 37 5.41 -13.91 -12.19
C VAL A 37 5.52 -12.99 -13.39
N PHE A 38 6.63 -13.08 -14.12
CA PHE A 38 6.84 -12.22 -15.29
C PHE A 38 7.04 -13.03 -16.58
N GLY A 39 6.69 -14.32 -16.55
CA GLY A 39 6.69 -15.16 -17.74
C GLY A 39 5.95 -16.47 -17.47
N THR A 40 5.13 -16.91 -18.42
CA THR A 40 4.38 -18.15 -18.31
C THR A 40 4.59 -19.02 -19.55
N ASN A 41 4.50 -20.33 -19.34
CA ASN A 41 4.51 -21.31 -20.43
C ASN A 41 3.13 -21.36 -21.13
N ASP A 42 3.07 -22.00 -22.29
CA ASP A 42 1.83 -22.12 -23.05
C ASP A 42 0.73 -22.85 -22.28
N ASP A 43 1.11 -23.72 -21.34
CA ASP A 43 0.15 -24.46 -20.51
C ASP A 43 -0.31 -23.69 -19.27
N GLY A 44 0.14 -22.44 -19.11
CA GLY A 44 -0.25 -21.60 -17.99
C GLY A 44 0.65 -21.69 -16.76
N THR A 45 1.66 -22.58 -16.78
CA THR A 45 2.60 -22.66 -15.65
C THR A 45 3.62 -21.53 -15.68
N PRO A 46 4.05 -21.01 -14.53
CA PRO A 46 5.06 -19.95 -14.50
C PRO A 46 6.43 -20.49 -14.92
N HIS A 47 7.15 -19.75 -15.75
CA HIS A 47 8.53 -20.08 -16.07
C HIS A 47 9.53 -19.03 -15.60
N ASP A 48 9.06 -17.78 -15.41
CA ASP A 48 9.86 -16.71 -14.82
C ASP A 48 9.10 -16.09 -13.68
N PHE A 49 9.67 -16.21 -12.48
CA PHE A 49 9.07 -15.64 -11.28
C PHE A 49 10.16 -15.28 -10.28
N ASP A 50 9.85 -14.42 -9.36
CA ASP A 50 10.76 -14.04 -8.29
C ASP A 50 9.99 -13.87 -7.00
N VAL A 51 10.65 -14.16 -5.87
CA VAL A 51 10.11 -13.96 -4.54
C VAL A 51 11.20 -13.29 -3.72
N VAL A 52 10.93 -12.08 -3.26
CA VAL A 52 11.94 -11.28 -2.57
C VAL A 52 11.52 -11.02 -1.13
N PRO A 53 12.47 -11.10 -0.17
CA PRO A 53 12.16 -10.81 1.22
C PRO A 53 11.91 -9.32 1.42
N VAL A 54 10.90 -9.01 2.23
CA VAL A 54 10.48 -7.63 2.48
C VAL A 54 10.34 -7.38 3.98
N ASP A 55 10.42 -6.09 4.34
CA ASP A 55 10.21 -5.65 5.70
C ASP A 55 8.71 -5.69 6.01
N SER A 56 8.30 -6.55 6.93
CA SER A 56 6.89 -6.76 7.26
C SER A 56 6.21 -5.48 7.77
N CYS A 57 6.97 -4.55 8.35
CA CYS A 57 6.41 -3.29 8.84
C CYS A 57 6.02 -2.33 7.72
N THR A 58 6.48 -2.57 6.50
CA THR A 58 6.22 -1.69 5.35
C THR A 58 5.17 -2.23 4.39
N ILE A 59 4.56 -3.36 4.70
CA ILE A 59 3.57 -3.99 3.81
C ILE A 59 2.34 -3.11 3.70
N CYS A 60 1.97 -2.78 2.46
CA CYS A 60 0.81 -1.95 2.15
C CYS A 60 -0.03 -2.64 1.09
N GLN A 61 -1.34 -2.70 1.31
CA GLN A 61 -2.28 -3.24 0.34
C GLN A 61 -2.70 -2.15 -0.64
N CYS A 62 -2.91 -2.52 -1.90
CA CYS A 62 -3.49 -1.61 -2.88
C CYS A 62 -4.97 -1.38 -2.55
N THR A 63 -5.40 -0.11 -2.61
CA THR A 63 -6.77 0.25 -2.26
C THR A 63 -7.81 -0.20 -3.28
N GLY A 64 -7.35 -0.57 -4.48
CA GLY A 64 -8.23 -0.81 -5.62
C GLY A 64 -8.16 0.33 -6.64
N TYR A 65 -7.77 1.51 -6.22
CA TYR A 65 -7.38 2.59 -7.13
C TYR A 65 -5.94 2.35 -7.54
N LYS A 66 -5.69 2.27 -8.83
CA LYS A 66 -4.36 1.95 -9.34
C LYS A 66 -3.32 2.94 -8.84
N GLY A 67 -2.24 2.41 -8.25
CA GLY A 67 -1.14 3.24 -7.78
C GLY A 67 -1.41 3.95 -6.45
N ILE A 68 -2.51 3.64 -5.78
CA ILE A 68 -2.85 4.23 -4.50
C ILE A 68 -2.87 3.13 -3.43
N TRP A 69 -2.03 3.30 -2.42
CA TRP A 69 -1.72 2.25 -1.46
C TRP A 69 -2.08 2.66 -0.04
N GLU A 70 -2.28 1.67 0.80
CA GLU A 70 -2.38 1.86 2.24
C GLU A 70 -1.17 2.66 2.74
N ASN A 71 -1.41 3.60 3.65
CA ASN A 71 -0.39 4.48 4.23
C ASN A 71 0.14 5.55 3.26
N ASP A 72 -0.45 5.67 2.08
CA ASP A 72 -0.17 6.84 1.23
C ASP A 72 -0.78 8.10 1.85
N ILE A 73 -0.12 9.21 1.61
CA ILE A 73 -0.59 10.53 2.06
C ILE A 73 -0.98 11.31 0.82
N PHE A 74 -2.19 11.85 0.80
CA PHE A 74 -2.64 12.70 -0.29
C PHE A 74 -3.13 14.03 0.24
N GLN A 75 -3.16 15.01 -0.63
CA GLN A 75 -3.62 16.36 -0.30
C GLN A 75 -4.92 16.65 -1.04
N TYR A 76 -5.89 17.18 -0.32
CA TYR A 76 -7.16 17.58 -0.88
C TYR A 76 -7.67 18.81 -0.11
N ASP A 77 -8.03 19.88 -0.82
CA ASP A 77 -8.60 21.09 -0.24
C ASP A 77 -7.74 21.63 0.92
N ASN A 78 -6.42 21.71 0.71
CA ASN A 78 -5.43 22.20 1.67
C ASN A 78 -5.28 21.34 2.93
N GLU A 79 -5.83 20.13 2.94
CA GLU A 79 -5.63 19.20 4.04
C GLU A 79 -4.89 17.96 3.57
N ARG A 80 -4.18 17.33 4.50
CA ARG A 80 -3.48 16.08 4.23
C ARG A 80 -4.25 14.95 4.89
N TYR A 81 -4.38 13.85 4.15
CA TYR A 81 -5.06 12.65 4.60
C TYR A 81 -4.14 11.45 4.44
N MET A 82 -4.23 10.53 5.39
CA MET A 82 -3.54 9.25 5.31
C MET A 82 -4.55 8.16 4.99
N ILE A 83 -4.21 7.27 4.06
CA ILE A 83 -5.09 6.19 3.64
C ILE A 83 -4.91 5.02 4.59
N VAL A 84 -6.00 4.61 5.25
CA VAL A 84 -6.00 3.48 6.18
C VAL A 84 -7.19 2.58 5.91
N PHE A 85 -7.04 1.29 6.22
CA PHE A 85 -8.16 0.37 6.16
C PHE A 85 -8.82 0.28 7.53
N SER A 86 -10.14 0.46 7.58
CA SER A 86 -10.89 0.34 8.83
C SER A 86 -11.46 -1.07 8.97
N ASP A 87 -10.98 -1.82 9.94
CA ASP A 87 -11.50 -3.15 10.23
C ASP A 87 -12.94 -3.09 10.75
N ALA A 88 -13.29 -2.00 11.43
CA ALA A 88 -14.63 -1.85 12.02
C ALA A 88 -15.70 -1.68 10.95
N SER A 89 -15.42 -0.91 9.90
CA SER A 89 -16.38 -0.66 8.82
C SER A 89 -16.06 -1.43 7.54
N LEU A 90 -14.95 -2.16 7.52
CA LEU A 90 -14.47 -2.95 6.37
C LEU A 90 -14.35 -2.09 5.11
N THR A 91 -13.79 -0.89 5.26
CA THR A 91 -13.66 0.05 4.15
C THR A 91 -12.36 0.84 4.25
N TRP A 92 -11.93 1.40 3.13
CA TRP A 92 -10.80 2.30 3.08
C TRP A 92 -11.21 3.69 3.50
N ASN A 93 -10.46 4.28 4.42
CA ASN A 93 -10.71 5.62 4.94
C ASN A 93 -9.57 6.57 4.61
N ALA A 94 -9.90 7.85 4.58
CA ALA A 94 -8.96 8.94 4.52
C ALA A 94 -9.01 9.66 5.87
N ASP A 95 -7.98 9.46 6.68
CA ASP A 95 -7.90 10.06 8.01
C ASP A 95 -7.13 11.37 7.93
N SER A 96 -7.75 12.47 8.36
CA SER A 96 -7.06 13.76 8.38
C SER A 96 -5.88 13.70 9.34
N ILE A 97 -4.72 14.21 8.88
CA ILE A 97 -3.51 14.24 9.71
C ILE A 97 -3.60 15.35 10.75
N PHE A 98 -4.30 16.45 10.42
CA PHE A 98 -4.32 17.65 11.28
C PHE A 98 -5.60 17.79 12.11
N SER A 99 -6.62 17.01 11.84
CA SER A 99 -7.87 17.05 12.57
C SER A 99 -8.34 15.65 12.89
N SER A 100 -9.49 15.51 13.54
CA SER A 100 -10.06 14.21 13.84
C SER A 100 -11.04 13.74 12.75
N GLU A 101 -11.08 14.42 11.62
CA GLU A 101 -11.98 14.08 10.54
C GLU A 101 -11.57 12.76 9.88
N ILE A 102 -12.55 11.89 9.67
CA ILE A 102 -12.37 10.62 8.99
C ILE A 102 -13.40 10.56 7.87
N LEU A 103 -12.92 10.42 6.64
CA LEU A 103 -13.77 10.32 5.46
C LEU A 103 -13.57 8.96 4.81
N GLU A 104 -14.60 8.48 4.11
CA GLU A 104 -14.45 7.26 3.32
C GLU A 104 -13.70 7.58 2.02
N LEU A 105 -12.73 6.75 1.68
CA LEU A 105 -11.95 6.98 0.47
C LEU A 105 -12.82 6.97 -0.78
N GLY A 106 -13.89 6.19 -0.77
CA GLY A 106 -14.84 6.12 -1.88
C GLY A 106 -15.59 7.42 -2.16
N GLU A 107 -15.56 8.37 -1.23
CA GLU A 107 -16.18 9.69 -1.45
C GLU A 107 -15.34 10.55 -2.40
N PHE A 108 -14.09 10.17 -2.66
CA PHE A 108 -13.21 10.89 -3.57
C PHE A 108 -13.19 10.22 -4.94
N CYS A 109 -13.18 11.02 -5.99
CA CYS A 109 -12.89 10.50 -7.33
C CYS A 109 -11.39 10.24 -7.43
N TYR A 110 -11.01 9.27 -8.25
CA TYR A 110 -9.59 8.94 -8.44
C TYR A 110 -8.76 10.19 -8.77
N SER A 111 -9.30 11.07 -9.60
CA SER A 111 -8.59 12.30 -10.03
C SER A 111 -8.42 13.32 -8.91
N GLU A 112 -9.17 13.19 -7.82
CA GLU A 112 -9.06 14.10 -6.67
C GLU A 112 -7.99 13.69 -5.68
N ILE A 113 -7.51 12.45 -5.78
CA ILE A 113 -6.52 11.91 -4.87
C ILE A 113 -5.13 12.20 -5.41
N ASP A 114 -4.50 13.23 -4.85
CA ASP A 114 -3.15 13.65 -5.25
C ASP A 114 -2.15 13.16 -4.22
N VAL A 115 -1.59 11.98 -4.46
CA VAL A 115 -0.63 11.35 -3.54
C VAL A 115 0.66 12.16 -3.53
N ILE A 116 1.04 12.65 -2.37
CA ILE A 116 2.23 13.48 -2.18
C ILE A 116 3.34 12.78 -1.43
N GLY A 117 3.08 11.59 -0.90
CA GLY A 117 4.09 10.81 -0.19
C GLY A 117 3.45 9.65 0.53
N ASN A 118 4.17 9.08 1.48
CA ASN A 118 3.66 8.02 2.35
C ASN A 118 4.35 8.08 3.70
N VAL A 119 3.82 7.36 4.68
CA VAL A 119 4.31 7.47 6.06
C VAL A 119 5.72 6.94 6.24
N PHE A 120 6.19 6.06 5.35
CA PHE A 120 7.52 5.46 5.48
C PHE A 120 8.63 6.33 4.89
N ASP A 121 8.37 6.92 3.72
CA ASP A 121 9.35 7.76 3.04
C ASP A 121 9.26 9.22 3.48
N ASN A 122 8.10 9.64 3.98
CA ASN A 122 7.82 11.04 4.30
C ASN A 122 7.21 11.19 5.70
N PRO A 123 7.88 10.68 6.76
CA PRO A 123 7.30 10.75 8.11
C PRO A 123 7.10 12.19 8.59
N GLU A 124 7.85 13.15 8.04
CA GLU A 124 7.69 14.56 8.39
C GLU A 124 6.31 15.09 8.01
N MET A 125 5.63 14.47 7.05
CA MET A 125 4.28 14.89 6.65
C MET A 125 3.22 14.57 7.70
N MET A 126 3.55 13.72 8.66
CA MET A 126 2.65 13.37 9.77
C MET A 126 2.75 14.35 10.92
N GLU A 127 3.69 15.26 10.90
CA GLU A 127 3.89 16.22 11.98
C GLU A 127 2.90 17.37 11.88
N VAL A 128 2.31 17.74 13.02
CA VAL A 128 1.29 18.80 13.13
C VAL A 128 1.90 20.02 13.77
N GLY A 129 1.51 21.21 13.31
CA GLY A 129 1.86 22.46 13.96
C GLY A 129 3.25 22.96 13.65
N LYS A 130 3.80 22.57 12.56
CA LYS A 130 5.10 23.06 12.11
C LYS A 130 4.98 24.21 11.13
#